data_4b455edb19721c05eb1322c35d031bbe
#
_entry.id   4b455edb19721c05eb1322c35d031bbe
#
_cell.length_a   1.000
_cell.length_b   1.000
_cell.length_c   1.000
_cell.angle_alpha   90.00
_cell.angle_beta   90.00
_cell.angle_gamma   90.00
#
_symmetry.space_group_name_H-M   'P 1'
#
loop_
_entity.id
_entity.type
_entity.pdbx_description
1 polymer ?
#
loop_
_entity_poly.entity_id
_entity_poly.type
_entity_poly.pdbx_seq_one_letter_code
_entity_poly.pdbx_strand_id
1 'polypeptide(L)'
;EYLEKYFLNEIAPVISPTIVGKRQPFPFLKNNEIYAVVVLQTKSGKEKLGIIPCSNTGFKRLVELPTAGTYMLAEELILHYIPEVFERYNIKAKSLIRVTRNADIDADALYDEDLDYRDFMAELIKRRKKLAPVRLELTREMDGEIVDVLCDYLELDSDYVFQVQAPLDLSFVFEIQDTLRKTPELFYEKRVPQKSSQFRDGEPVFPQIREKDKLLSYPYESMKPFLNFLREAANDKEVISIKMTLYRVAKHSKIVEYLIDAAENGKEVLVLVELKARFDEENNIEWSRRLEDAGCRVIYGLDGYKVHSKLCLVTKKSEGQVEYYTQIGTGNYNEKTARLYTDLSFMTANVEIGLEAAKVFQALSMEETVDNVQHLLVAPRCLQNKVLSMIDEEIACAKEGKEAYIGLKMNSLTDKKIIDKLIEASQAGVKIDMVIRGICCLIPGVKGKTENIRVRSIVGRFLEHSRIYIFGTQEREKVYIASADFMTRNTLRRVEVAAPVYDKDLKMQLEEMFITMLSDNQKARQEDSRGNYEIAEAQETPLNSQEFFYEQAYMRVTI
;
A
#
# COMPACT_ATOMS: atom_id res chain seq x y z
N GLU A 1 -38.77 15.13 -16.59
CA GLU A 1 -39.74 15.36 -15.49
C GLU A 1 -39.22 14.84 -14.13
N TYR A 2 -38.83 13.54 -13.98
CA TYR A 2 -38.30 13.03 -12.69
C TYR A 2 -37.01 13.72 -12.27
N LEU A 3 -36.01 13.78 -13.16
CA LEU A 3 -34.71 14.41 -12.89
C LEU A 3 -34.84 15.91 -12.65
N GLU A 4 -35.73 16.58 -13.34
CA GLU A 4 -36.03 17.99 -13.15
C GLU A 4 -36.61 18.26 -11.75
N LYS A 5 -37.61 17.47 -11.32
CA LYS A 5 -38.14 17.54 -9.97
C LYS A 5 -37.08 17.24 -8.91
N TYR A 6 -36.24 16.22 -9.15
CA TYR A 6 -35.15 15.88 -8.25
C TYR A 6 -34.14 17.03 -8.15
N PHE A 7 -33.73 17.61 -9.29
CA PHE A 7 -32.83 18.75 -9.31
C PHE A 7 -33.39 19.94 -8.53
N LEU A 8 -34.64 20.33 -8.80
CA LEU A 8 -35.26 21.51 -8.19
C LEU A 8 -35.51 21.33 -6.68
N ASN A 9 -35.82 20.13 -6.23
CA ASN A 9 -36.16 19.87 -4.82
C ASN A 9 -34.97 19.48 -3.97
N GLU A 10 -34.00 18.73 -4.50
CA GLU A 10 -32.93 18.13 -3.72
C GLU A 10 -31.56 18.79 -3.97
N ILE A 11 -31.28 19.26 -5.20
CA ILE A 11 -29.96 19.78 -5.55
C ILE A 11 -29.93 21.32 -5.57
N ALA A 12 -30.84 21.95 -6.29
CA ALA A 12 -30.85 23.41 -6.47
C ALA A 12 -30.87 24.20 -5.15
N PRO A 13 -31.60 23.76 -4.09
CA PRO A 13 -31.61 24.50 -2.83
C PRO A 13 -30.28 24.48 -2.05
N VAL A 14 -29.42 23.52 -2.32
CA VAL A 14 -28.18 23.29 -1.55
C VAL A 14 -26.90 23.61 -2.32
N ILE A 15 -26.96 23.83 -3.64
CA ILE A 15 -25.79 24.28 -4.41
C ILE A 15 -25.55 25.79 -4.21
N SER A 16 -24.30 26.20 -4.31
CA SER A 16 -23.87 27.59 -4.12
C SER A 16 -23.09 28.08 -5.35
N PRO A 17 -23.80 28.55 -6.41
CA PRO A 17 -23.15 29.07 -7.60
C PRO A 17 -22.44 30.38 -7.30
N THR A 18 -21.25 30.55 -7.87
CA THR A 18 -20.45 31.77 -7.77
C THR A 18 -20.17 32.33 -9.17
N ILE A 19 -20.36 33.63 -9.39
CA ILE A 19 -19.94 34.30 -10.61
C ILE A 19 -18.68 35.10 -10.31
N VAL A 20 -17.56 34.70 -10.91
CA VAL A 20 -16.26 35.32 -10.69
C VAL A 20 -16.24 36.77 -11.17
N GLY A 21 -15.75 37.69 -10.36
CA GLY A 21 -15.66 39.11 -10.64
C GLY A 21 -15.07 39.91 -9.50
N LYS A 22 -15.03 41.24 -9.65
CA LYS A 22 -14.39 42.13 -8.65
C LYS A 22 -14.92 42.00 -7.21
N ARG A 23 -16.19 41.61 -7.04
CA ARG A 23 -16.84 41.47 -5.72
C ARG A 23 -16.93 40.01 -5.24
N GLN A 24 -16.70 39.09 -6.15
CA GLN A 24 -16.68 37.64 -5.89
C GLN A 24 -15.43 37.08 -6.56
N PRO A 25 -14.31 36.99 -5.83
CA PRO A 25 -13.08 36.43 -6.37
C PRO A 25 -13.24 34.96 -6.73
N PHE A 26 -12.31 34.43 -7.50
CA PHE A 26 -12.27 33.02 -7.86
C PHE A 26 -12.23 32.18 -6.55
N PRO A 27 -13.16 31.20 -6.38
CA PRO A 27 -13.22 30.43 -5.15
C PRO A 27 -12.04 29.48 -5.04
N PHE A 28 -11.64 29.16 -3.82
CA PHE A 28 -10.66 28.12 -3.58
C PHE A 28 -11.24 26.75 -3.96
N LEU A 29 -10.68 26.12 -5.01
CA LEU A 29 -11.05 24.77 -5.42
C LEU A 29 -10.31 23.76 -4.54
N LYS A 30 -11.07 22.96 -3.80
CA LYS A 30 -10.50 21.95 -2.90
C LYS A 30 -9.92 20.77 -3.69
N ASN A 31 -8.94 20.11 -3.08
CA ASN A 31 -8.27 18.96 -3.68
C ASN A 31 -9.26 17.82 -3.98
N ASN A 32 -9.23 17.30 -5.21
CA ASN A 32 -10.04 16.19 -5.69
C ASN A 32 -11.57 16.38 -5.66
N GLU A 33 -12.08 17.57 -5.35
CA GLU A 33 -13.51 17.87 -5.47
C GLU A 33 -13.89 18.25 -6.92
N ILE A 34 -15.13 17.94 -7.31
CA ILE A 34 -15.68 18.21 -8.64
C ILE A 34 -16.43 19.53 -8.61
N TYR A 35 -16.19 20.36 -9.63
CA TYR A 35 -16.89 21.63 -9.84
C TYR A 35 -17.43 21.68 -11.26
N ALA A 36 -18.60 22.31 -11.44
CA ALA A 36 -19.06 22.73 -12.76
C ALA A 36 -18.55 24.15 -13.04
N VAL A 37 -17.87 24.31 -14.16
CA VAL A 37 -17.39 25.60 -14.67
C VAL A 37 -18.20 25.97 -15.90
N VAL A 38 -18.62 27.24 -15.98
CA VAL A 38 -19.52 27.75 -16.99
C VAL A 38 -19.05 29.09 -17.51
N VAL A 39 -19.03 29.24 -18.82
CA VAL A 39 -18.84 30.55 -19.48
C VAL A 39 -20.18 31.20 -19.68
N LEU A 40 -20.40 32.28 -18.97
CA LEU A 40 -21.64 33.07 -18.93
C LEU A 40 -21.49 34.33 -19.78
N GLN A 41 -22.37 34.54 -20.74
CA GLN A 41 -22.40 35.78 -21.51
C GLN A 41 -23.55 36.67 -21.04
N THR A 42 -23.25 37.94 -20.73
CA THR A 42 -24.23 38.95 -20.39
C THR A 42 -24.98 39.44 -21.66
N LYS A 43 -26.11 40.11 -21.51
CA LYS A 43 -26.84 40.74 -22.61
C LYS A 43 -26.01 41.78 -23.37
N SER A 44 -25.00 42.36 -22.75
CA SER A 44 -24.04 43.27 -23.36
C SER A 44 -22.86 42.60 -24.05
N GLY A 45 -22.87 41.26 -24.16
CA GLY A 45 -21.81 40.46 -24.80
C GLY A 45 -20.59 40.18 -23.91
N LYS A 46 -20.53 40.71 -22.69
CA LYS A 46 -19.41 40.49 -21.78
C LYS A 46 -19.44 39.05 -21.20
N GLU A 47 -18.31 38.38 -21.24
CA GLU A 47 -18.17 37.05 -20.65
C GLU A 47 -17.77 37.09 -19.17
N LYS A 48 -18.25 36.11 -18.42
CA LYS A 48 -17.96 35.87 -17.01
C LYS A 48 -17.81 34.37 -16.75
N LEU A 49 -17.09 34.01 -15.73
CA LEU A 49 -16.92 32.63 -15.29
C LEU A 49 -17.89 32.34 -14.14
N GLY A 50 -18.70 31.31 -14.29
CA GLY A 50 -19.54 30.74 -13.22
C GLY A 50 -18.93 29.45 -12.69
N ILE A 51 -18.97 29.23 -11.39
CA ILE A 51 -18.45 28.04 -10.73
C ILE A 51 -19.50 27.51 -9.76
N ILE A 52 -19.76 26.20 -9.80
CA ILE A 52 -20.69 25.50 -8.91
C ILE A 52 -19.95 24.30 -8.28
N PRO A 53 -19.82 24.23 -6.95
CA PRO A 53 -19.37 23.01 -6.29
C PRO A 53 -20.37 21.87 -6.50
N CYS A 54 -19.90 20.73 -7.01
CA CYS A 54 -20.75 19.56 -7.27
C CYS A 54 -20.65 18.51 -6.15
N SER A 55 -19.71 18.65 -5.22
CA SER A 55 -19.58 17.81 -4.04
C SER A 55 -20.29 18.48 -2.87
N ASN A 56 -21.35 17.86 -2.36
CA ASN A 56 -22.11 18.37 -1.21
C ASN A 56 -22.65 17.20 -0.38
N THR A 57 -22.75 17.38 0.93
CA THR A 57 -23.37 16.42 1.85
C THR A 57 -24.90 16.48 1.83
N GLY A 58 -25.48 17.51 1.22
CA GLY A 58 -26.92 17.74 1.16
C GLY A 58 -27.68 16.91 0.13
N PHE A 59 -26.99 16.25 -0.82
CA PHE A 59 -27.59 15.36 -1.80
C PHE A 59 -26.69 14.15 -2.10
N LYS A 60 -27.29 13.09 -2.64
CA LYS A 60 -26.53 11.90 -3.05
C LYS A 60 -25.86 12.16 -4.39
N ARG A 61 -24.58 11.77 -4.50
CA ARG A 61 -23.86 11.86 -5.78
C ARG A 61 -24.45 10.93 -6.83
N LEU A 62 -24.82 9.70 -6.43
CA LEU A 62 -25.46 8.74 -7.31
C LEU A 62 -26.98 8.83 -7.20
N VAL A 63 -27.62 9.43 -8.20
CA VAL A 63 -29.07 9.60 -8.29
C VAL A 63 -29.68 8.38 -8.94
N GLU A 64 -30.52 7.64 -8.20
CA GLU A 64 -31.26 6.50 -8.74
C GLU A 64 -32.47 6.99 -9.55
N LEU A 65 -32.64 6.44 -10.75
CA LEU A 65 -33.77 6.75 -11.63
C LEU A 65 -34.93 5.78 -11.40
N PRO A 66 -36.17 6.14 -11.82
CA PRO A 66 -37.33 5.26 -11.68
C PRO A 66 -37.18 3.89 -12.36
N THR A 67 -36.35 3.82 -13.39
CA THR A 67 -36.01 2.54 -14.03
C THR A 67 -34.96 1.82 -13.21
N ALA A 68 -35.32 0.67 -12.66
CA ALA A 68 -34.44 -0.12 -11.81
C ALA A 68 -33.06 -0.38 -12.43
N GLY A 69 -31.99 -0.16 -11.66
CA GLY A 69 -30.60 -0.34 -12.11
C GLY A 69 -30.06 0.81 -12.98
N THR A 70 -30.80 1.91 -13.09
CA THR A 70 -30.37 3.08 -13.85
C THR A 70 -30.03 4.23 -12.91
N TYR A 71 -28.87 4.84 -13.12
CA TYR A 71 -28.32 5.88 -12.26
C TYR A 71 -27.80 7.06 -13.08
N MET A 72 -27.79 8.23 -12.45
CA MET A 72 -27.16 9.43 -12.97
C MET A 72 -26.25 10.06 -11.92
N LEU A 73 -25.13 10.59 -12.33
CA LEU A 73 -24.24 11.34 -11.43
C LEU A 73 -24.80 12.75 -11.20
N ALA A 74 -24.84 13.20 -9.96
CA ALA A 74 -25.39 14.51 -9.60
C ALA A 74 -24.63 15.66 -10.27
N GLU A 75 -23.32 15.55 -10.45
CA GLU A 75 -22.51 16.52 -11.17
C GLU A 75 -22.93 16.66 -12.65
N GLU A 76 -23.31 15.59 -13.32
CA GLU A 76 -23.84 15.63 -14.68
C GLU A 76 -25.24 16.25 -14.71
N LEU A 77 -26.05 15.99 -13.69
CA LEU A 77 -27.38 16.58 -13.54
C LEU A 77 -27.26 18.09 -13.30
N ILE A 78 -26.35 18.54 -12.44
CA ILE A 78 -26.04 19.96 -12.22
C ILE A 78 -25.61 20.60 -13.55
N LEU A 79 -24.70 19.95 -14.28
CA LEU A 79 -24.20 20.47 -15.55
C LEU A 79 -25.31 20.57 -16.60
N HIS A 80 -26.30 19.67 -16.58
CA HIS A 80 -27.47 19.71 -17.47
C HIS A 80 -28.34 20.92 -17.17
N TYR A 81 -28.69 21.18 -15.90
CA TYR A 81 -29.58 22.26 -15.47
C TYR A 81 -28.87 23.60 -15.18
N ILE A 82 -27.64 23.79 -15.65
CA ILE A 82 -26.92 25.06 -15.56
C ILE A 82 -27.73 26.26 -16.13
N PRO A 83 -28.46 26.13 -17.25
CA PRO A 83 -29.27 27.26 -17.77
C PRO A 83 -30.32 27.75 -16.76
N GLU A 84 -30.87 26.86 -15.94
CA GLU A 84 -31.85 27.23 -14.91
C GLU A 84 -31.20 27.89 -13.69
N VAL A 85 -29.96 27.51 -13.37
CA VAL A 85 -29.17 28.16 -12.29
C VAL A 85 -28.77 29.59 -12.70
N PHE A 86 -28.44 29.80 -13.96
CA PHE A 86 -27.96 31.09 -14.47
C PHE A 86 -28.93 31.70 -15.50
N GLU A 87 -30.23 31.72 -15.25
CA GLU A 87 -31.31 32.18 -16.15
C GLU A 87 -31.08 33.54 -16.84
N ARG A 88 -30.32 34.44 -16.20
CA ARG A 88 -30.06 35.79 -16.72
C ARG A 88 -28.90 35.86 -17.71
N TYR A 89 -28.23 34.74 -17.97
CA TYR A 89 -27.04 34.67 -18.81
C TYR A 89 -27.24 33.71 -19.98
N ASN A 90 -26.55 33.96 -21.06
CA ASN A 90 -26.41 32.98 -22.13
C ASN A 90 -25.22 32.06 -21.84
N ILE A 91 -25.41 30.77 -21.94
CA ILE A 91 -24.37 29.77 -21.68
C ILE A 91 -23.56 29.54 -22.95
N LYS A 92 -22.27 29.86 -22.92
CA LYS A 92 -21.36 29.70 -24.07
C LYS A 92 -20.66 28.33 -24.05
N ALA A 93 -20.14 27.94 -22.89
CA ALA A 93 -19.49 26.67 -22.69
C ALA A 93 -19.67 26.22 -21.23
N LYS A 94 -19.59 24.92 -20.99
CA LYS A 94 -19.67 24.33 -19.66
C LYS A 94 -18.90 23.02 -19.59
N SER A 95 -18.21 22.78 -18.50
CA SER A 95 -17.48 21.53 -18.23
C SER A 95 -17.47 21.20 -16.74
N LEU A 96 -17.36 19.93 -16.40
CA LEU A 96 -16.93 19.54 -15.07
C LEU A 96 -15.42 19.61 -15.00
N ILE A 97 -14.92 20.10 -13.87
CA ILE A 97 -13.50 20.16 -13.60
C ILE A 97 -13.14 19.53 -12.25
N ARG A 98 -11.92 19.04 -12.13
CA ARG A 98 -11.30 18.57 -10.89
C ARG A 98 -9.88 19.06 -10.81
N VAL A 99 -9.49 19.57 -9.64
CA VAL A 99 -8.13 20.00 -9.36
C VAL A 99 -7.46 18.99 -8.44
N THR A 100 -6.28 18.51 -8.83
CA THR A 100 -5.39 17.76 -7.96
C THR A 100 -4.32 18.71 -7.44
N ARG A 101 -4.15 18.74 -6.10
CA ARG A 101 -3.14 19.57 -5.44
C ARG A 101 -1.96 18.72 -5.00
N ASN A 102 -0.80 19.35 -4.91
CA ASN A 102 0.38 18.70 -4.34
C ASN A 102 0.05 18.18 -2.94
N ALA A 103 0.50 16.98 -2.64
CA ALA A 103 0.32 16.33 -1.33
C ALA A 103 1.67 16.13 -0.61
N ASP A 104 2.78 16.57 -1.21
CA ASP A 104 4.12 16.36 -0.67
C ASP A 104 4.56 17.62 0.07
N ILE A 105 4.72 17.50 1.38
CA ILE A 105 5.35 18.49 2.23
C ILE A 105 6.52 17.78 2.89
N ASP A 106 7.68 18.41 2.85
CA ASP A 106 8.83 17.97 3.64
C ASP A 106 8.58 18.34 5.11
N ALA A 107 8.08 17.36 5.86
CA ALA A 107 7.75 17.55 7.27
C ALA A 107 9.01 17.83 8.09
N ASP A 108 10.13 17.19 7.75
CA ASP A 108 11.36 17.27 8.51
C ASP A 108 12.02 18.64 8.35
N ALA A 109 11.94 19.24 7.15
CA ALA A 109 12.46 20.59 6.88
C ALA A 109 11.66 21.71 7.57
N LEU A 110 10.42 21.44 8.02
CA LEU A 110 9.52 22.43 8.62
C LEU A 110 9.31 22.20 10.12
N TYR A 111 9.85 21.10 10.67
CA TYR A 111 9.66 20.78 12.09
C TYR A 111 10.46 21.72 12.98
N ASP A 112 9.79 22.25 13.99
CA ASP A 112 10.37 23.02 15.06
C ASP A 112 10.45 22.12 16.31
N GLU A 113 11.65 21.89 16.82
CA GLU A 113 11.92 21.01 17.97
C GLU A 113 11.19 21.41 19.26
N ASP A 114 10.74 22.65 19.34
CA ASP A 114 9.96 23.15 20.48
C ASP A 114 8.47 22.73 20.46
N LEU A 115 8.01 22.07 19.35
CA LEU A 115 6.63 21.64 19.19
C LEU A 115 6.48 20.13 19.39
N ASP A 116 5.34 19.73 19.97
CA ASP A 116 4.93 18.32 19.94
C ASP A 116 4.79 17.85 18.49
N TYR A 117 5.56 16.83 18.11
CA TYR A 117 5.63 16.35 16.72
C TYR A 117 4.26 15.91 16.18
N ARG A 118 3.42 15.35 17.01
CA ARG A 118 2.06 14.93 16.65
C ARG A 118 1.17 16.13 16.36
N ASP A 119 1.22 17.18 17.17
CA ASP A 119 0.44 18.41 16.95
C ASP A 119 0.95 19.17 15.73
N PHE A 120 2.27 19.19 15.52
CA PHE A 120 2.89 19.68 14.30
C PHE A 120 2.38 18.91 13.05
N MET A 121 2.35 17.58 13.08
CA MET A 121 1.82 16.77 11.98
C MET A 121 0.34 17.02 11.72
N ALA A 122 -0.48 17.21 12.76
CA ALA A 122 -1.89 17.57 12.61
C ALA A 122 -2.08 18.93 11.90
N GLU A 123 -1.25 19.91 12.22
CA GLU A 123 -1.28 21.22 11.55
C GLU A 123 -0.76 21.12 10.10
N LEU A 124 0.30 20.36 9.88
CA LEU A 124 0.85 20.11 8.55
C LEU A 124 -0.19 19.49 7.60
N ILE A 125 -0.99 18.54 8.08
CA ILE A 125 -2.09 17.93 7.32
C ILE A 125 -3.11 18.98 6.89
N LYS A 126 -3.44 19.92 7.75
CA LYS A 126 -4.34 21.04 7.41
C LYS A 126 -3.73 21.94 6.33
N ARG A 127 -2.42 22.26 6.43
CA ARG A 127 -1.71 23.05 5.41
C ARG A 127 -1.66 22.34 4.08
N ARG A 128 -1.47 21.01 4.06
CA ARG A 128 -1.42 20.19 2.84
C ARG A 128 -2.69 20.33 2.00
N LYS A 129 -3.85 20.50 2.63
CA LYS A 129 -5.14 20.71 1.93
C LYS A 129 -5.15 21.98 1.06
N LYS A 130 -4.21 22.91 1.28
CA LYS A 130 -4.10 24.21 0.60
C LYS A 130 -2.89 24.32 -0.34
N LEU A 131 -2.17 23.22 -0.60
CA LEU A 131 -0.99 23.26 -1.45
C LEU A 131 -1.31 23.59 -2.91
N ALA A 132 -0.28 23.96 -3.67
CA ALA A 132 -0.39 24.33 -5.06
C ALA A 132 -1.07 23.27 -5.93
N PRO A 133 -1.92 23.66 -6.90
CA PRO A 133 -2.43 22.75 -7.91
C PRO A 133 -1.29 22.16 -8.74
N VAL A 134 -1.44 20.90 -9.12
CA VAL A 134 -0.48 20.18 -9.97
C VAL A 134 -1.15 19.52 -11.17
N ARG A 135 -2.49 19.55 -11.24
CA ARG A 135 -3.26 18.99 -12.35
C ARG A 135 -4.68 19.57 -12.37
N LEU A 136 -5.15 19.91 -13.55
CA LEU A 136 -6.53 20.27 -13.85
C LEU A 136 -7.10 19.26 -14.85
N GLU A 137 -8.26 18.69 -14.55
CA GLU A 137 -8.99 17.77 -15.43
C GLU A 137 -10.31 18.39 -15.84
N LEU A 138 -10.68 18.24 -17.13
CA LEU A 138 -11.95 18.69 -17.69
C LEU A 138 -12.67 17.51 -18.36
N THR A 139 -13.99 17.43 -18.24
CA THR A 139 -14.79 16.40 -18.94
C THR A 139 -15.20 16.80 -20.35
N ARG A 140 -15.23 18.11 -20.64
CA ARG A 140 -15.62 18.65 -21.94
C ARG A 140 -14.58 19.64 -22.42
N GLU A 141 -14.44 19.70 -23.75
CA GLU A 141 -13.57 20.68 -24.40
C GLU A 141 -14.07 22.10 -24.08
N MET A 142 -13.16 22.98 -23.77
CA MET A 142 -13.38 24.40 -23.56
C MET A 142 -12.41 25.19 -24.43
N ASP A 143 -12.78 26.41 -24.79
CA ASP A 143 -11.92 27.31 -25.54
C ASP A 143 -10.60 27.53 -24.82
N GLY A 144 -9.48 27.56 -25.56
CA GLY A 144 -8.14 27.70 -24.99
C GLY A 144 -8.00 28.97 -24.14
N GLU A 145 -8.58 30.10 -24.55
CA GLU A 145 -8.55 31.35 -23.78
C GLU A 145 -9.19 31.16 -22.37
N ILE A 146 -10.22 30.32 -22.27
CA ILE A 146 -10.90 30.04 -21.01
C ILE A 146 -10.07 29.09 -20.14
N VAL A 147 -9.42 28.11 -20.77
CA VAL A 147 -8.48 27.22 -20.09
C VAL A 147 -7.32 28.03 -19.53
N ASP A 148 -6.78 28.97 -20.29
CA ASP A 148 -5.70 29.87 -19.83
C ASP A 148 -6.16 30.73 -18.63
N VAL A 149 -7.38 31.25 -18.66
CA VAL A 149 -7.95 32.00 -17.52
C VAL A 149 -8.07 31.10 -16.26
N LEU A 150 -8.47 29.84 -16.42
CA LEU A 150 -8.51 28.89 -15.30
C LEU A 150 -7.11 28.58 -14.78
N CYS A 151 -6.14 28.41 -15.66
CA CYS A 151 -4.73 28.19 -15.32
C CYS A 151 -4.16 29.39 -14.56
N ASP A 152 -4.44 30.62 -15.00
CA ASP A 152 -4.03 31.84 -14.31
C ASP A 152 -4.58 31.91 -12.87
N TYR A 153 -5.88 31.63 -12.69
CA TYR A 153 -6.48 31.60 -11.34
C TYR A 153 -5.93 30.49 -10.46
N LEU A 154 -5.51 29.38 -11.04
CA LEU A 154 -4.96 28.24 -10.32
C LEU A 154 -3.44 28.30 -10.17
N GLU A 155 -2.77 29.26 -10.81
CA GLU A 155 -1.29 29.31 -10.89
C GLU A 155 -0.72 27.98 -11.42
N LEU A 156 -1.34 27.43 -12.48
CA LEU A 156 -1.02 26.14 -13.07
C LEU A 156 -0.59 26.34 -14.53
N ASP A 157 0.45 25.62 -14.93
CA ASP A 157 0.87 25.59 -16.33
C ASP A 157 -0.12 24.78 -17.17
N SER A 158 -0.40 25.21 -18.40
CA SER A 158 -1.34 24.56 -19.33
C SER A 158 -0.92 23.13 -19.70
N ASP A 159 0.37 22.78 -19.60
CA ASP A 159 0.87 21.41 -19.79
C ASP A 159 0.29 20.41 -18.76
N TYR A 160 -0.25 20.88 -17.65
CA TYR A 160 -0.90 20.07 -16.62
C TYR A 160 -2.43 20.05 -16.72
N VAL A 161 -2.99 20.44 -17.85
CA VAL A 161 -4.43 20.37 -18.13
C VAL A 161 -4.75 19.15 -18.98
N PHE A 162 -5.71 18.34 -18.53
CA PHE A 162 -6.07 17.09 -19.18
C PHE A 162 -7.57 17.02 -19.48
N GLN A 163 -7.93 16.68 -20.71
CA GLN A 163 -9.30 16.32 -21.05
C GLN A 163 -9.53 14.84 -20.77
N VAL A 164 -10.58 14.53 -20.01
CA VAL A 164 -10.92 13.18 -19.56
C VAL A 164 -12.31 12.80 -20.05
N GLN A 165 -12.42 11.73 -20.84
CA GLN A 165 -13.69 11.22 -21.37
C GLN A 165 -14.38 10.22 -20.44
N ALA A 166 -14.20 10.38 -19.14
CA ALA A 166 -14.79 9.53 -18.10
C ALA A 166 -15.21 10.39 -16.91
N PRO A 167 -16.05 9.88 -15.98
CA PRO A 167 -16.31 10.57 -14.73
C PRO A 167 -14.99 10.88 -13.99
N LEU A 168 -14.84 12.14 -13.54
CA LEU A 168 -13.60 12.63 -12.91
C LEU A 168 -13.24 11.95 -11.60
N ASP A 169 -14.21 11.32 -10.95
CA ASP A 169 -14.03 10.52 -9.76
C ASP A 169 -14.85 9.24 -9.88
N LEU A 170 -14.17 8.09 -9.80
CA LEU A 170 -14.77 6.77 -9.94
C LEU A 170 -15.23 6.16 -8.60
N SER A 171 -15.17 6.90 -7.49
CA SER A 171 -15.57 6.39 -6.17
C SER A 171 -17.05 6.00 -6.10
N PHE A 172 -17.92 6.56 -6.96
CA PHE A 172 -19.32 6.19 -7.06
C PHE A 172 -19.55 4.68 -7.36
N VAL A 173 -18.54 4.01 -7.94
CA VAL A 173 -18.61 2.56 -8.23
C VAL A 173 -18.78 1.76 -6.94
N PHE A 174 -18.22 2.22 -5.82
CA PHE A 174 -18.43 1.59 -4.52
C PHE A 174 -19.87 1.70 -4.02
N GLU A 175 -20.58 2.80 -4.36
CA GLU A 175 -21.99 2.98 -4.03
C GLU A 175 -22.89 2.06 -4.87
N ILE A 176 -22.56 1.85 -6.15
CA ILE A 176 -23.27 0.96 -7.05
C ILE A 176 -23.11 -0.51 -6.63
N GLN A 177 -21.99 -0.86 -6.03
CA GLN A 177 -21.64 -2.24 -5.68
C GLN A 177 -22.77 -2.98 -4.94
N ASP A 178 -23.40 -2.32 -3.98
CA ASP A 178 -24.49 -2.93 -3.18
C ASP A 178 -25.74 -3.24 -4.02
N THR A 179 -26.03 -2.41 -5.00
CA THR A 179 -27.17 -2.59 -5.92
C THR A 179 -26.90 -3.70 -6.92
N LEU A 180 -25.66 -3.84 -7.38
CA LEU A 180 -25.23 -4.84 -8.34
C LEU A 180 -25.07 -6.24 -7.74
N ARG A 181 -25.18 -6.41 -6.41
CA ARG A 181 -25.09 -7.72 -5.74
C ARG A 181 -26.07 -8.77 -6.27
N LYS A 182 -27.13 -8.34 -6.97
CA LYS A 182 -28.10 -9.24 -7.63
C LYS A 182 -27.58 -9.82 -8.95
N THR A 183 -26.41 -9.39 -9.42
CA THR A 183 -25.76 -9.80 -10.66
C THR A 183 -24.44 -10.47 -10.31
N PRO A 184 -24.45 -11.74 -9.83
CA PRO A 184 -23.27 -12.40 -9.27
C PRO A 184 -22.11 -12.53 -10.25
N GLU A 185 -22.36 -12.56 -11.55
CA GLU A 185 -21.36 -12.59 -12.62
C GLU A 185 -20.44 -11.37 -12.66
N LEU A 186 -20.84 -10.25 -12.03
CA LEU A 186 -20.02 -9.04 -11.91
C LEU A 186 -19.06 -9.09 -10.72
N PHE A 187 -19.17 -10.11 -9.87
CA PHE A 187 -18.37 -10.24 -8.66
C PHE A 187 -17.56 -11.52 -8.66
N TYR A 188 -16.39 -11.43 -8.08
CA TYR A 188 -15.66 -12.64 -7.72
C TYR A 188 -16.48 -13.45 -6.70
N GLU A 189 -16.44 -14.75 -6.82
CA GLU A 189 -16.96 -15.66 -5.80
C GLU A 189 -16.33 -15.33 -4.44
N LYS A 190 -17.15 -15.31 -3.38
CA LYS A 190 -16.67 -14.95 -2.04
C LYS A 190 -15.63 -15.96 -1.56
N ARG A 191 -14.43 -15.47 -1.25
CA ARG A 191 -13.35 -16.24 -0.64
C ARG A 191 -13.19 -15.85 0.83
N VAL A 192 -13.04 -16.83 1.70
CA VAL A 192 -12.84 -16.64 3.14
C VAL A 192 -11.46 -17.18 3.51
N PRO A 193 -10.62 -16.38 4.20
CA PRO A 193 -9.33 -16.88 4.66
C PRO A 193 -9.50 -18.14 5.52
N GLN A 194 -8.74 -19.17 5.20
CA GLN A 194 -8.83 -20.46 5.87
C GLN A 194 -8.01 -20.49 7.17
N LYS A 195 -8.26 -21.49 8.01
CA LYS A 195 -7.40 -21.76 9.17
C LYS A 195 -6.03 -22.22 8.69
N SER A 196 -4.98 -21.83 9.38
CA SER A 196 -3.66 -22.36 9.08
C SER A 196 -3.50 -23.77 9.65
N SER A 197 -3.04 -24.69 8.81
CA SER A 197 -2.69 -26.05 9.25
C SER A 197 -1.43 -26.10 10.14
N GLN A 198 -0.68 -25.02 10.20
CA GLN A 198 0.54 -24.94 11.03
C GLN A 198 0.25 -24.68 12.50
N PHE A 199 -0.98 -24.28 12.84
CA PHE A 199 -1.40 -23.99 14.21
C PHE A 199 -2.50 -24.93 14.66
N ARG A 200 -2.35 -25.47 15.87
CA ARG A 200 -3.40 -26.26 16.55
C ARG A 200 -4.39 -25.30 17.21
N ASP A 201 -5.66 -25.43 16.82
CA ASP A 201 -6.74 -24.59 17.35
C ASP A 201 -6.94 -24.81 18.85
N GLY A 202 -7.11 -23.72 19.59
CA GLY A 202 -7.36 -23.74 21.03
C GLY A 202 -6.15 -23.94 21.91
N GLU A 203 -4.99 -24.24 21.33
CA GLU A 203 -3.73 -24.35 22.09
C GLU A 203 -2.99 -23.01 22.13
N PRO A 204 -2.18 -22.77 23.19
CA PRO A 204 -1.31 -21.60 23.28
C PRO A 204 -0.37 -21.47 22.07
N VAL A 205 -0.12 -20.24 21.66
CA VAL A 205 0.66 -19.96 20.42
C VAL A 205 2.16 -20.05 20.68
N PHE A 206 2.66 -19.55 21.81
CA PHE A 206 4.10 -19.54 22.12
C PHE A 206 4.74 -20.93 22.11
N PRO A 207 4.19 -21.97 22.75
CA PRO A 207 4.74 -23.30 22.66
C PRO A 207 4.85 -23.83 21.24
N GLN A 208 3.86 -23.53 20.40
CA GLN A 208 3.84 -23.98 19.00
C GLN A 208 4.92 -23.29 18.15
N ILE A 209 5.22 -22.00 18.42
CA ILE A 209 6.31 -21.27 17.74
C ILE A 209 7.68 -21.79 18.26
N ARG A 210 7.79 -22.10 19.56
CA ARG A 210 9.01 -22.66 20.12
C ARG A 210 9.33 -24.06 19.57
N GLU A 211 8.30 -24.85 19.30
CA GLU A 211 8.42 -26.18 18.70
C GLU A 211 8.93 -26.09 17.24
N LYS A 212 8.40 -25.17 16.47
CA LYS A 212 8.74 -24.97 15.06
C LYS A 212 8.34 -23.58 14.59
N ASP A 213 9.16 -22.96 13.75
CA ASP A 213 8.83 -21.72 13.07
C ASP A 213 7.50 -21.83 12.31
N LYS A 214 6.77 -20.71 12.17
CA LYS A 214 5.45 -20.64 11.53
C LYS A 214 5.43 -19.59 10.44
N LEU A 215 4.72 -19.90 9.36
CA LEU A 215 4.51 -19.00 8.24
C LEU A 215 3.03 -18.94 7.87
N LEU A 216 2.42 -17.76 7.98
CA LEU A 216 1.07 -17.51 7.48
C LEU A 216 1.14 -16.84 6.11
N SER A 217 0.26 -17.23 5.21
CA SER A 217 0.13 -16.68 3.87
C SER A 217 -1.24 -16.02 3.68
N TYR A 218 -1.27 -14.69 3.72
CA TYR A 218 -2.48 -13.91 3.46
C TYR A 218 -2.69 -13.73 1.96
N PRO A 219 -3.95 -13.59 1.49
CA PRO A 219 -5.23 -13.67 2.18
C PRO A 219 -5.78 -15.11 2.25
N TYR A 220 -4.99 -16.11 1.89
CA TYR A 220 -5.40 -17.52 1.83
C TYR A 220 -5.65 -18.08 3.23
N GLU A 221 -4.78 -17.74 4.16
CA GLU A 221 -4.92 -18.08 5.57
C GLU A 221 -5.33 -16.86 6.41
N SER A 222 -5.98 -17.14 7.53
CA SER A 222 -6.48 -16.12 8.45
C SER A 222 -5.35 -15.49 9.28
N MET A 223 -5.45 -14.19 9.56
CA MET A 223 -4.59 -13.49 10.52
C MET A 223 -4.84 -13.91 11.98
N LYS A 224 -5.85 -14.76 12.25
CA LYS A 224 -6.25 -15.14 13.60
C LYS A 224 -5.11 -15.69 14.47
N PRO A 225 -4.17 -16.53 13.96
CA PRO A 225 -3.04 -16.99 14.78
C PRO A 225 -2.14 -15.84 15.26
N PHE A 226 -1.88 -14.83 14.43
CA PHE A 226 -1.13 -13.65 14.83
C PHE A 226 -1.91 -12.79 15.86
N LEU A 227 -3.22 -12.64 15.69
CA LEU A 227 -4.04 -11.95 16.69
C LEU A 227 -4.06 -12.72 18.02
N ASN A 228 -4.10 -14.05 17.99
CA ASN A 228 -3.98 -14.89 19.20
C ASN A 228 -2.60 -14.75 19.85
N PHE A 229 -1.52 -14.67 19.06
CA PHE A 229 -0.16 -14.40 19.54
C PHE A 229 -0.10 -13.11 20.37
N LEU A 230 -0.67 -12.01 19.87
CA LEU A 230 -0.71 -10.74 20.60
C LEU A 230 -1.62 -10.80 21.83
N ARG A 231 -2.80 -11.45 21.71
CA ARG A 231 -3.71 -11.65 22.84
C ARG A 231 -3.06 -12.48 23.95
N GLU A 232 -2.36 -13.54 23.60
CA GLU A 232 -1.61 -14.37 24.55
C GLU A 232 -0.50 -13.54 25.20
N ALA A 233 0.29 -12.79 24.41
CA ALA A 233 1.32 -11.88 24.91
C ALA A 233 0.78 -10.87 25.92
N ALA A 234 -0.39 -10.29 25.67
CA ALA A 234 -1.02 -9.33 26.56
C ALA A 234 -1.43 -9.93 27.92
N ASN A 235 -1.77 -11.21 27.96
CA ASN A 235 -2.32 -11.87 29.16
C ASN A 235 -1.34 -12.79 29.88
N ASP A 236 -0.26 -13.26 29.24
CA ASP A 236 0.73 -14.15 29.84
C ASP A 236 1.58 -13.37 30.86
N LYS A 237 1.57 -13.84 32.13
CA LYS A 237 2.29 -13.19 33.24
C LYS A 237 3.81 -13.21 33.07
N GLU A 238 4.35 -14.15 32.29
CA GLU A 238 5.77 -14.28 32.04
C GLU A 238 6.27 -13.37 30.92
N VAL A 239 5.35 -12.79 30.10
CA VAL A 239 5.70 -11.78 29.11
C VAL A 239 6.05 -10.47 29.82
N ILE A 240 7.24 -9.95 29.55
CA ILE A 240 7.76 -8.72 30.14
C ILE A 240 7.66 -7.52 29.21
N SER A 241 7.81 -7.73 27.89
CA SER A 241 7.70 -6.62 26.93
C SER A 241 7.14 -7.04 25.58
N ILE A 242 6.47 -6.10 24.92
CA ILE A 242 6.03 -6.18 23.53
C ILE A 242 6.54 -4.94 22.82
N LYS A 243 7.28 -5.13 21.71
CA LYS A 243 7.79 -4.05 20.86
C LYS A 243 7.27 -4.23 19.44
N MET A 244 6.74 -3.18 18.84
CA MET A 244 6.08 -3.29 17.54
C MET A 244 6.21 -2.02 16.70
N THR A 245 6.37 -2.20 15.37
CA THR A 245 6.33 -1.10 14.40
C THR A 245 4.96 -1.06 13.74
N LEU A 246 4.32 0.11 13.67
CA LEU A 246 3.03 0.33 13.01
C LEU A 246 3.15 1.37 11.91
N TYR A 247 2.69 1.03 10.71
CA TYR A 247 2.70 1.93 9.55
C TYR A 247 1.28 2.32 9.11
N ARG A 248 0.43 1.36 8.84
CA ARG A 248 -0.99 1.52 8.50
C ARG A 248 -1.83 0.58 9.31
N VAL A 249 -2.69 1.12 10.14
CA VAL A 249 -3.51 0.37 11.09
C VAL A 249 -4.99 0.50 10.70
N ALA A 250 -5.78 -0.54 10.90
CA ALA A 250 -7.22 -0.48 10.67
C ALA A 250 -7.91 0.48 11.64
N LYS A 251 -9.00 1.13 11.21
CA LYS A 251 -9.76 2.07 12.06
C LYS A 251 -10.26 1.43 13.37
N HIS A 252 -10.56 0.12 13.35
CA HIS A 252 -10.94 -0.67 14.53
C HIS A 252 -10.00 -1.87 14.59
N SER A 253 -8.76 -1.65 15.06
CA SER A 253 -7.71 -2.65 15.05
C SER A 253 -7.65 -3.41 16.36
N LYS A 254 -7.83 -4.73 16.30
CA LYS A 254 -7.60 -5.63 17.44
C LYS A 254 -6.13 -5.67 17.86
N ILE A 255 -5.22 -5.41 16.92
CA ILE A 255 -3.79 -5.37 17.21
C ILE A 255 -3.50 -4.27 18.23
N VAL A 256 -4.03 -3.05 17.97
CA VAL A 256 -3.85 -1.93 18.91
C VAL A 256 -4.59 -2.18 20.23
N GLU A 257 -5.78 -2.77 20.19
CA GLU A 257 -6.50 -3.16 21.41
C GLU A 257 -5.65 -4.09 22.28
N TYR A 258 -5.02 -5.13 21.72
CA TYR A 258 -4.16 -6.04 22.48
C TYR A 258 -2.86 -5.40 22.99
N LEU A 259 -2.33 -4.39 22.29
CA LEU A 259 -1.19 -3.61 22.81
C LEU A 259 -1.60 -2.76 24.02
N ILE A 260 -2.79 -2.17 23.98
CA ILE A 260 -3.40 -1.45 25.11
C ILE A 260 -3.62 -2.39 26.28
N ASP A 261 -4.28 -3.54 26.05
CA ASP A 261 -4.50 -4.58 27.08
C ASP A 261 -3.17 -5.01 27.72
N ALA A 262 -2.11 -5.16 26.93
CA ALA A 262 -0.79 -5.52 27.43
C ALA A 262 -0.20 -4.46 28.38
N ALA A 263 -0.30 -3.18 28.02
CA ALA A 263 0.17 -2.08 28.86
C ALA A 263 -0.63 -1.98 30.15
N GLU A 264 -1.96 -2.08 30.08
CA GLU A 264 -2.86 -2.11 31.23
C GLU A 264 -2.58 -3.32 32.15
N ASN A 265 -2.15 -4.45 31.59
CA ASN A 265 -1.69 -5.65 32.34
C ASN A 265 -0.23 -5.51 32.88
N GLY A 266 0.37 -4.32 32.80
CA GLY A 266 1.68 -4.01 33.39
C GLY A 266 2.88 -4.46 32.57
N LYS A 267 2.74 -4.76 31.27
CA LYS A 267 3.83 -5.07 30.37
C LYS A 267 4.52 -3.80 29.87
N GLU A 268 5.82 -3.86 29.62
CA GLU A 268 6.49 -2.81 28.85
C GLU A 268 6.05 -2.90 27.38
N VAL A 269 5.31 -1.90 26.89
CA VAL A 269 4.86 -1.85 25.49
C VAL A 269 5.52 -0.66 24.80
N LEU A 270 6.33 -0.96 23.78
CA LEU A 270 6.97 0.04 22.91
C LEU A 270 6.38 -0.06 21.51
N VAL A 271 5.77 1.02 21.06
CA VAL A 271 5.17 1.09 19.72
C VAL A 271 5.78 2.22 18.93
N LEU A 272 6.37 1.90 17.79
CA LEU A 272 6.74 2.91 16.82
C LEU A 272 5.57 3.12 15.85
N VAL A 273 5.02 4.32 15.81
CA VAL A 273 3.93 4.71 14.91
C VAL A 273 4.47 5.67 13.84
N GLU A 274 4.42 5.26 12.57
CA GLU A 274 4.84 6.10 11.45
C GLU A 274 3.74 7.12 11.11
N LEU A 275 3.88 8.36 11.54
CA LEU A 275 2.89 9.42 11.28
C LEU A 275 2.92 9.93 9.83
N LYS A 276 4.03 9.70 9.09
CA LYS A 276 4.16 10.09 7.67
C LYS A 276 3.54 9.05 6.70
N ALA A 277 2.69 8.13 7.22
CA ALA A 277 1.97 7.16 6.39
C ALA A 277 0.87 7.87 5.60
N ARG A 278 1.09 8.17 4.32
CA ARG A 278 0.16 8.93 3.46
C ARG A 278 -1.26 8.37 3.50
N PHE A 279 -2.25 9.24 3.70
CA PHE A 279 -3.69 8.99 3.79
C PHE A 279 -4.16 8.29 5.08
N ASP A 280 -3.25 7.88 5.97
CA ASP A 280 -3.58 7.27 7.25
C ASP A 280 -3.11 8.11 8.45
N GLU A 281 -2.62 9.33 8.20
CA GLU A 281 -2.02 10.18 9.22
C GLU A 281 -2.99 10.51 10.36
N GLU A 282 -4.22 10.90 10.04
CA GLU A 282 -5.24 11.25 11.05
C GLU A 282 -5.58 10.02 11.93
N ASN A 283 -5.71 8.85 11.31
CA ASN A 283 -5.97 7.59 12.02
C ASN A 283 -4.79 7.18 12.91
N ASN A 284 -3.56 7.36 12.42
CA ASN A 284 -2.36 7.03 13.20
C ASN A 284 -2.15 7.99 14.37
N ILE A 285 -2.49 9.27 14.22
CA ILE A 285 -2.49 10.25 15.32
C ILE A 285 -3.50 9.86 16.40
N GLU A 286 -4.71 9.45 16.03
CA GLU A 286 -5.74 9.02 16.99
C GLU A 286 -5.29 7.79 17.77
N TRP A 287 -4.75 6.77 17.07
CA TRP A 287 -4.25 5.56 17.71
C TRP A 287 -3.06 5.81 18.62
N SER A 288 -2.14 6.70 18.23
CA SER A 288 -1.00 7.04 19.06
C SER A 288 -1.41 7.64 20.41
N ARG A 289 -2.42 8.51 20.43
CA ARG A 289 -2.99 9.06 21.67
C ARG A 289 -3.54 7.96 22.57
N ARG A 290 -4.34 7.06 22.03
CA ARG A 290 -4.93 5.95 22.79
C ARG A 290 -3.87 5.00 23.36
N LEU A 291 -2.80 4.76 22.63
CA LEU A 291 -1.66 3.96 23.11
C LEU A 291 -0.95 4.65 24.29
N GLU A 292 -0.68 5.95 24.17
CA GLU A 292 -0.05 6.73 25.26
C GLU A 292 -0.94 6.80 26.49
N ASP A 293 -2.24 7.06 26.33
CA ASP A 293 -3.21 7.11 27.42
C ASP A 293 -3.28 5.78 28.19
N ALA A 294 -3.03 4.66 27.52
CA ALA A 294 -2.95 3.33 28.11
C ALA A 294 -1.59 3.02 28.77
N GLY A 295 -0.60 3.91 28.68
CA GLY A 295 0.74 3.74 29.24
C GLY A 295 1.76 3.08 28.32
N CYS A 296 1.46 2.93 27.01
CA CYS A 296 2.45 2.52 26.03
C CYS A 296 3.48 3.63 25.80
N ARG A 297 4.73 3.26 25.62
CA ARG A 297 5.75 4.15 25.09
C ARG A 297 5.61 4.22 23.56
N VAL A 298 5.32 5.42 23.04
CA VAL A 298 5.15 5.64 21.60
C VAL A 298 6.33 6.42 21.05
N ILE A 299 6.83 5.98 19.88
CA ILE A 299 7.86 6.67 19.09
C ILE A 299 7.23 7.07 17.75
N TYR A 300 7.41 8.33 17.34
CA TYR A 300 6.80 8.91 16.14
C TYR A 300 7.74 8.93 14.93
N GLY A 301 8.13 7.73 14.47
CA GLY A 301 9.03 7.60 13.33
C GLY A 301 10.50 7.81 13.70
N LEU A 302 11.30 8.15 12.71
CA LEU A 302 12.74 8.43 12.80
C LEU A 302 13.06 9.62 11.91
N ASP A 303 13.89 10.55 12.40
CA ASP A 303 14.27 11.71 11.60
C ASP A 303 15.01 11.30 10.31
N GLY A 304 14.69 11.94 9.19
CA GLY A 304 15.24 11.65 7.86
C GLY A 304 14.84 10.30 7.25
N TYR A 305 14.18 9.40 7.98
CA TYR A 305 13.79 8.06 7.50
C TYR A 305 12.31 7.78 7.76
N LYS A 306 11.68 7.00 6.88
CA LYS A 306 10.36 6.41 7.15
C LYS A 306 10.51 5.00 7.66
N VAL A 307 9.85 4.67 8.77
CA VAL A 307 9.87 3.29 9.29
C VAL A 307 8.76 2.50 8.60
N HIS A 308 9.18 1.56 7.75
CA HIS A 308 8.28 0.74 6.93
C HIS A 308 8.39 -0.75 7.26
N SER A 309 9.27 -1.15 8.16
CA SER A 309 9.38 -2.53 8.65
C SER A 309 8.07 -3.00 9.31
N LYS A 310 7.83 -4.29 9.27
CA LYS A 310 6.74 -4.97 9.97
C LYS A 310 7.38 -5.96 10.91
N LEU A 311 7.68 -5.48 12.10
CA LEU A 311 8.43 -6.19 13.13
C LEU A 311 7.67 -6.13 14.45
N CYS A 312 7.47 -7.29 15.07
CA CYS A 312 6.93 -7.44 16.40
C CYS A 312 7.84 -8.37 17.21
N LEU A 313 8.25 -7.92 18.38
CA LEU A 313 9.08 -8.69 19.31
C LEU A 313 8.38 -8.81 20.65
N VAL A 314 8.12 -10.04 21.08
CA VAL A 314 7.66 -10.37 22.43
C VAL A 314 8.83 -10.96 23.20
N THR A 315 9.13 -10.40 24.38
CA THR A 315 10.13 -10.91 25.29
C THR A 315 9.44 -11.53 26.50
N LYS A 316 9.76 -12.76 26.76
CA LYS A 316 9.21 -13.55 27.86
C LYS A 316 10.35 -13.98 28.81
N LYS A 317 10.09 -14.04 30.11
CA LYS A 317 11.02 -14.57 31.09
C LYS A 317 10.38 -15.75 31.79
N SER A 318 10.82 -16.96 31.43
CA SER A 318 10.33 -18.20 31.99
C SER A 318 11.47 -18.91 32.71
N GLU A 319 11.26 -19.36 33.96
CA GLU A 319 12.24 -20.10 34.79
C GLU A 319 13.64 -19.42 34.88
N GLY A 320 13.66 -18.09 34.82
CA GLY A 320 14.90 -17.30 34.88
C GLY A 320 15.59 -17.09 33.50
N GLN A 321 15.13 -17.74 32.46
CA GLN A 321 15.64 -17.60 31.09
C GLN A 321 14.80 -16.59 30.28
N VAL A 322 15.47 -15.86 29.41
CA VAL A 322 14.80 -14.92 28.48
C VAL A 322 14.54 -15.62 27.14
N GLU A 323 13.28 -15.63 26.74
CA GLU A 323 12.81 -16.15 25.46
C GLU A 323 12.38 -14.99 24.58
N TYR A 324 12.68 -15.09 23.29
CA TYR A 324 12.27 -14.13 22.28
C TYR A 324 11.31 -14.79 21.28
N TYR A 325 10.19 -14.12 21.01
CA TYR A 325 9.26 -14.52 19.98
C TYR A 325 9.13 -13.36 19.00
N THR A 326 9.66 -13.56 17.81
CA THR A 326 9.73 -12.52 16.79
C THR A 326 8.77 -12.82 15.66
N GLN A 327 7.95 -11.84 15.30
CA GLN A 327 7.14 -11.91 14.10
C GLN A 327 7.63 -10.85 13.11
N ILE A 328 7.84 -11.26 11.86
CA ILE A 328 8.23 -10.40 10.74
C ILE A 328 7.21 -10.56 9.61
N GLY A 329 6.69 -9.45 9.11
CA GLY A 329 5.72 -9.43 8.03
C GLY A 329 6.23 -8.76 6.76
N THR A 330 5.72 -9.19 5.61
CA THR A 330 5.89 -8.47 4.34
C THR A 330 4.88 -7.33 4.21
N GLY A 331 3.71 -7.45 4.82
CA GLY A 331 2.59 -6.52 4.75
C GLY A 331 2.26 -5.84 6.08
N ASN A 332 1.47 -4.79 6.00
CA ASN A 332 1.07 -3.98 7.16
C ASN A 332 0.22 -4.78 8.16
N TYR A 333 0.27 -4.37 9.41
CA TYR A 333 -0.58 -4.86 10.49
C TYR A 333 -1.99 -4.28 10.37
N ASN A 334 -2.74 -4.77 9.38
CA ASN A 334 -4.07 -4.26 9.05
C ASN A 334 -4.99 -5.42 8.63
N GLU A 335 -5.98 -5.72 9.45
CA GLU A 335 -6.90 -6.86 9.31
C GLU A 335 -7.77 -6.78 8.04
N LYS A 336 -7.97 -5.57 7.48
CA LYS A 336 -8.71 -5.37 6.23
C LYS A 336 -7.82 -5.68 5.02
N THR A 337 -6.62 -5.13 4.99
CA THR A 337 -5.70 -5.34 3.86
C THR A 337 -5.19 -6.77 3.80
N ALA A 338 -5.08 -7.48 4.94
CA ALA A 338 -4.75 -8.90 4.99
C ALA A 338 -5.77 -9.82 4.27
N ARG A 339 -6.95 -9.29 3.90
CA ARG A 339 -7.94 -10.02 3.09
C ARG A 339 -7.90 -9.68 1.61
N LEU A 340 -7.09 -8.71 1.22
CA LEU A 340 -7.03 -8.15 -0.14
C LEU A 340 -5.64 -8.23 -0.77
N TYR A 341 -4.60 -8.34 0.05
CA TYR A 341 -3.19 -8.33 -0.35
C TYR A 341 -2.57 -9.70 -0.08
N THR A 342 -1.72 -10.15 -1.00
CA THR A 342 -0.88 -11.33 -0.72
C THR A 342 0.29 -10.89 0.13
N ASP A 343 0.37 -11.41 1.36
CA ASP A 343 1.44 -11.11 2.29
C ASP A 343 1.83 -12.36 3.10
N LEU A 344 3.02 -12.32 3.66
CA LEU A 344 3.58 -13.36 4.49
C LEU A 344 3.80 -12.84 5.91
N SER A 345 3.56 -13.70 6.89
CA SER A 345 3.79 -13.43 8.31
C SER A 345 4.58 -14.59 8.91
N PHE A 346 5.85 -14.36 9.18
CA PHE A 346 6.78 -15.32 9.74
C PHE A 346 6.91 -15.14 11.24
N MET A 347 6.84 -16.22 12.00
CA MET A 347 6.98 -16.24 13.46
C MET A 347 8.04 -17.24 13.86
N THR A 348 8.99 -16.82 14.68
CA THR A 348 10.11 -17.64 15.13
C THR A 348 10.44 -17.39 16.61
N ALA A 349 10.92 -18.42 17.28
CA ALA A 349 11.53 -18.33 18.60
C ALA A 349 13.07 -18.37 18.54
N ASN A 350 13.66 -18.18 17.35
CA ASN A 350 15.11 -18.14 17.18
C ASN A 350 15.71 -16.99 17.99
N VAL A 351 16.59 -17.32 18.92
CA VAL A 351 17.18 -16.37 19.88
C VAL A 351 18.01 -15.30 19.18
N GLU A 352 18.77 -15.66 18.15
CA GLU A 352 19.66 -14.74 17.45
C GLU A 352 18.86 -13.72 16.63
N ILE A 353 17.78 -14.16 15.96
CA ILE A 353 16.83 -13.25 15.29
C ILE A 353 16.16 -12.33 16.32
N GLY A 354 15.77 -12.87 17.48
CA GLY A 354 15.17 -12.09 18.56
C GLY A 354 16.11 -11.03 19.14
N LEU A 355 17.37 -11.36 19.34
CA LEU A 355 18.39 -10.42 19.80
C LEU A 355 18.65 -9.31 18.76
N GLU A 356 18.67 -9.64 17.48
CA GLU A 356 18.83 -8.63 16.42
C GLU A 356 17.57 -7.76 16.28
N ALA A 357 16.37 -8.32 16.42
CA ALA A 357 15.14 -7.54 16.50
C ALA A 357 15.14 -6.57 17.68
N ALA A 358 15.65 -7.01 18.85
CA ALA A 358 15.83 -6.15 20.02
C ALA A 358 16.80 -4.99 19.73
N LYS A 359 17.92 -5.25 19.03
CA LYS A 359 18.85 -4.20 18.59
C LYS A 359 18.19 -3.19 17.65
N VAL A 360 17.32 -3.65 16.73
CA VAL A 360 16.56 -2.75 15.85
C VAL A 360 15.69 -1.80 16.67
N PHE A 361 14.91 -2.32 17.63
CA PHE A 361 14.08 -1.48 18.49
C PHE A 361 14.91 -0.56 19.41
N GLN A 362 16.06 -1.02 19.88
CA GLN A 362 16.96 -0.19 20.67
C GLN A 362 17.49 0.99 19.85
N ALA A 363 17.97 0.75 18.64
CA ALA A 363 18.44 1.81 17.73
C ALA A 363 17.32 2.82 17.44
N LEU A 364 16.13 2.33 17.09
CA LEU A 364 14.97 3.20 16.85
C LEU A 364 14.58 4.05 18.07
N SER A 365 14.77 3.51 19.29
CA SER A 365 14.51 4.25 20.54
C SER A 365 15.56 5.32 20.84
N MET A 366 16.71 5.27 20.18
CA MET A 366 17.80 6.24 20.27
C MET A 366 17.88 7.14 19.03
N GLU A 367 16.86 7.10 18.16
CA GLU A 367 16.82 7.82 16.88
C GLU A 367 17.97 7.45 15.94
N GLU A 368 18.43 6.21 16.02
CA GLU A 368 19.51 5.66 15.22
C GLU A 368 19.06 4.55 14.27
N THR A 369 19.92 4.19 13.34
CA THR A 369 19.76 3.06 12.43
C THR A 369 20.78 1.97 12.77
N VAL A 370 20.42 0.70 12.53
CA VAL A 370 21.29 -0.43 12.81
C VAL A 370 22.38 -0.54 11.74
N ASP A 371 23.63 -0.46 12.15
CA ASP A 371 24.78 -0.50 11.24
C ASP A 371 25.23 -1.93 10.89
N ASN A 372 25.08 -2.87 11.81
CA ASN A 372 25.50 -4.25 11.59
C ASN A 372 24.65 -5.28 12.35
N VAL A 373 24.12 -6.24 11.60
CA VAL A 373 23.43 -7.44 12.07
C VAL A 373 23.87 -8.62 11.20
N GLN A 374 23.81 -9.84 11.72
CA GLN A 374 24.31 -11.03 10.99
C GLN A 374 23.19 -11.76 10.26
N HIS A 375 22.04 -11.94 10.88
CA HIS A 375 20.92 -12.73 10.40
C HIS A 375 19.91 -11.88 9.60
N LEU A 376 19.44 -10.80 10.20
CA LEU A 376 18.51 -9.89 9.54
C LEU A 376 19.20 -9.07 8.44
N LEU A 377 18.42 -8.63 7.46
CA LEU A 377 18.84 -7.58 6.53
C LEU A 377 18.06 -6.31 6.90
N VAL A 378 18.77 -5.30 7.38
CA VAL A 378 18.15 -4.06 7.87
C VAL A 378 18.58 -2.88 6.99
N ALA A 379 17.62 -2.20 6.38
CA ALA A 379 17.85 -0.91 5.71
C ALA A 379 17.75 0.22 6.76
N PRO A 380 18.47 1.36 6.52
CA PRO A 380 19.21 1.73 5.32
C PRO A 380 20.68 1.27 5.26
N ARG A 381 21.22 0.70 6.35
CA ARG A 381 22.67 0.49 6.46
C ARG A 381 23.17 -0.84 5.89
N CYS A 382 22.50 -1.95 6.16
CA CYS A 382 23.04 -3.26 5.81
C CYS A 382 22.27 -4.02 4.71
N LEU A 383 20.98 -3.75 4.46
CA LEU A 383 20.19 -4.55 3.51
C LEU A 383 20.79 -4.55 2.10
N GLN A 384 21.05 -3.37 1.52
CA GLN A 384 21.56 -3.27 0.13
C GLN A 384 22.92 -3.97 0.00
N ASN A 385 23.85 -3.71 0.92
CA ASN A 385 25.21 -4.27 0.84
C ASN A 385 25.20 -5.79 0.96
N LYS A 386 24.38 -6.36 1.85
CA LYS A 386 24.24 -7.81 1.98
C LYS A 386 23.58 -8.46 0.76
N VAL A 387 22.58 -7.81 0.16
CA VAL A 387 21.99 -8.27 -1.11
C VAL A 387 23.03 -8.28 -2.21
N LEU A 388 23.82 -7.21 -2.37
CA LEU A 388 24.89 -7.16 -3.35
C LEU A 388 25.92 -8.26 -3.11
N SER A 389 26.32 -8.52 -1.86
CA SER A 389 27.23 -9.61 -1.49
C SER A 389 26.68 -10.99 -1.87
N MET A 390 25.38 -11.25 -1.62
CA MET A 390 24.76 -12.53 -2.01
C MET A 390 24.70 -12.70 -3.53
N ILE A 391 24.50 -11.62 -4.29
CA ILE A 391 24.56 -11.66 -5.75
C ILE A 391 26.02 -11.94 -6.20
N ASP A 392 27.03 -11.36 -5.55
CA ASP A 392 28.45 -11.62 -5.84
C ASP A 392 28.83 -13.09 -5.54
N GLU A 393 28.27 -13.70 -4.50
CA GLU A 393 28.45 -15.13 -4.22
C GLU A 393 27.92 -16.00 -5.38
N GLU A 394 26.74 -15.67 -5.96
CA GLU A 394 26.19 -16.39 -7.09
C GLU A 394 26.98 -16.14 -8.38
N ILE A 395 27.50 -14.93 -8.60
CA ILE A 395 28.44 -14.63 -9.70
C ILE A 395 29.69 -15.49 -9.60
N ALA A 396 30.27 -15.63 -8.41
CA ALA A 396 31.44 -16.45 -8.18
C ALA A 396 31.15 -17.94 -8.48
N CYS A 397 30.01 -18.46 -7.99
CA CYS A 397 29.57 -19.83 -8.27
C CYS A 397 29.40 -20.10 -9.77
N ALA A 398 28.75 -19.19 -10.50
CA ALA A 398 28.57 -19.32 -11.94
C ALA A 398 29.91 -19.32 -12.70
N LYS A 399 30.86 -18.46 -12.32
CA LYS A 399 32.21 -18.42 -12.88
C LYS A 399 33.01 -19.70 -12.60
N GLU A 400 32.72 -20.39 -11.51
CA GLU A 400 33.30 -21.70 -11.19
C GLU A 400 32.59 -22.87 -11.90
N GLY A 401 31.59 -22.60 -12.73
CA GLY A 401 30.78 -23.63 -13.42
C GLY A 401 29.79 -24.36 -12.52
N LYS A 402 29.50 -23.83 -11.31
CA LYS A 402 28.48 -24.33 -10.40
C LYS A 402 27.12 -23.78 -10.76
N GLU A 403 26.06 -24.52 -10.39
CA GLU A 403 24.70 -23.99 -10.51
C GLU A 403 24.53 -22.75 -9.64
N ALA A 404 24.03 -21.66 -10.24
CA ALA A 404 23.82 -20.38 -9.60
C ALA A 404 22.42 -19.84 -9.93
N TYR A 405 21.70 -19.37 -8.91
CA TYR A 405 20.31 -18.98 -9.04
C TYR A 405 19.95 -17.80 -8.16
N ILE A 406 19.13 -16.90 -8.70
CA ILE A 406 18.49 -15.80 -7.95
C ILE A 406 17.01 -15.78 -8.28
N GLY A 407 16.17 -15.85 -7.25
CA GLY A 407 14.71 -15.71 -7.32
C GLY A 407 14.25 -14.49 -6.54
N LEU A 408 13.52 -13.57 -7.18
CA LEU A 408 13.08 -12.33 -6.53
C LEU A 408 11.60 -12.09 -6.77
N LYS A 409 10.81 -12.00 -5.69
CA LYS A 409 9.44 -11.49 -5.72
C LYS A 409 9.37 -10.19 -4.96
N MET A 410 8.86 -9.14 -5.60
CA MET A 410 8.66 -7.83 -4.98
C MET A 410 7.66 -6.97 -5.76
N ASN A 411 7.32 -5.79 -5.22
CA ASN A 411 6.44 -4.90 -5.96
C ASN A 411 7.16 -4.11 -7.06
N SER A 412 8.39 -3.64 -6.79
CA SER A 412 9.11 -2.77 -7.72
C SER A 412 10.62 -2.96 -7.63
N LEU A 413 11.29 -2.81 -8.77
CA LEU A 413 12.75 -2.86 -8.93
C LEU A 413 13.22 -1.57 -9.62
N THR A 414 13.85 -0.67 -8.86
CA THR A 414 14.36 0.63 -9.37
C THR A 414 15.70 1.03 -8.78
N ASP A 415 16.29 0.21 -7.87
CA ASP A 415 17.60 0.47 -7.30
C ASP A 415 18.71 0.20 -8.33
N LYS A 416 19.33 1.27 -8.79
CA LYS A 416 20.32 1.18 -9.87
C LYS A 416 21.49 0.26 -9.52
N LYS A 417 22.01 0.30 -8.30
CA LYS A 417 23.14 -0.55 -7.90
C LYS A 417 22.79 -2.03 -7.94
N ILE A 418 21.60 -2.38 -7.47
CA ILE A 418 21.11 -3.77 -7.51
C ILE A 418 20.85 -4.18 -8.96
N ILE A 419 20.23 -3.32 -9.79
CA ILE A 419 20.01 -3.60 -11.21
C ILE A 419 21.33 -3.85 -11.94
N ASP A 420 22.31 -2.98 -11.77
CA ASP A 420 23.62 -3.15 -12.41
C ASP A 420 24.28 -4.47 -11.98
N LYS A 421 24.14 -4.85 -10.71
CA LYS A 421 24.67 -6.12 -10.18
C LYS A 421 23.92 -7.36 -10.71
N LEU A 422 22.60 -7.28 -10.90
CA LEU A 422 21.81 -8.34 -11.54
C LEU A 422 22.18 -8.51 -13.02
N ILE A 423 22.51 -7.42 -13.73
CA ILE A 423 23.02 -7.48 -15.10
C ILE A 423 24.36 -8.20 -15.12
N GLU A 424 25.29 -7.86 -14.23
CA GLU A 424 26.58 -8.54 -14.07
C GLU A 424 26.40 -10.04 -13.78
N ALA A 425 25.45 -10.40 -12.90
CA ALA A 425 25.14 -11.78 -12.58
C ALA A 425 24.61 -12.55 -13.81
N SER A 426 23.71 -11.96 -14.59
CA SER A 426 23.22 -12.54 -15.84
C SER A 426 24.37 -12.77 -16.83
N GLN A 427 25.26 -11.80 -16.98
CA GLN A 427 26.43 -11.91 -17.85
C GLN A 427 27.42 -13.00 -17.39
N ALA A 428 27.48 -13.28 -16.09
CA ALA A 428 28.27 -14.37 -15.53
C ALA A 428 27.61 -15.76 -15.69
N GLY A 429 26.36 -15.83 -16.15
CA GLY A 429 25.62 -17.07 -16.35
C GLY A 429 24.68 -17.45 -15.19
N VAL A 430 24.45 -16.56 -14.22
CA VAL A 430 23.46 -16.79 -13.15
C VAL A 430 22.06 -16.76 -13.74
N LYS A 431 21.26 -17.76 -13.46
CA LYS A 431 19.83 -17.79 -13.82
C LYS A 431 19.05 -16.92 -12.83
N ILE A 432 18.27 -15.99 -13.34
CA ILE A 432 17.51 -15.02 -12.52
C ILE A 432 16.04 -15.02 -12.93
N ASP A 433 15.18 -15.36 -12.00
CA ASP A 433 13.73 -15.29 -12.16
C ASP A 433 13.12 -14.23 -11.24
N MET A 434 12.27 -13.35 -11.78
CA MET A 434 11.65 -12.30 -11.03
C MET A 434 10.15 -12.24 -11.22
N VAL A 435 9.41 -11.99 -10.10
CA VAL A 435 7.98 -11.69 -10.12
C VAL A 435 7.80 -10.26 -9.59
N ILE A 436 7.57 -9.32 -10.50
CA ILE A 436 7.47 -7.89 -10.20
C ILE A 436 6.16 -7.35 -10.78
N ARG A 437 5.24 -6.91 -9.92
CA ARG A 437 3.92 -6.46 -10.37
C ARG A 437 3.85 -4.99 -10.79
N GLY A 438 4.77 -4.17 -10.31
CA GLY A 438 4.80 -2.71 -10.49
C GLY A 438 5.97 -2.28 -11.37
N ILE A 439 6.65 -1.22 -10.97
CA ILE A 439 7.75 -0.62 -11.73
C ILE A 439 8.93 -1.59 -11.79
N CYS A 440 9.36 -1.94 -12.99
CA CYS A 440 10.61 -2.66 -13.26
C CYS A 440 11.49 -1.83 -14.19
N CYS A 441 12.65 -1.38 -13.68
CA CYS A 441 13.61 -0.58 -14.47
C CYS A 441 14.71 -1.45 -15.10
N LEU A 442 14.47 -2.77 -15.23
CA LEU A 442 15.36 -3.72 -15.88
C LEU A 442 14.60 -4.43 -17.00
N ILE A 443 15.11 -4.40 -18.22
CA ILE A 443 14.56 -5.13 -19.37
C ILE A 443 15.25 -6.51 -19.45
N PRO A 444 14.49 -7.61 -19.35
CA PRO A 444 15.04 -8.97 -19.42
C PRO A 444 15.34 -9.41 -20.84
N GLY A 445 16.07 -10.51 -21.02
CA GLY A 445 16.24 -11.19 -22.31
C GLY A 445 17.08 -10.44 -23.34
N VAL A 446 17.77 -9.35 -22.96
CA VAL A 446 18.66 -8.59 -23.86
C VAL A 446 19.97 -9.35 -24.04
N LYS A 447 20.26 -9.75 -25.27
CA LYS A 447 21.47 -10.53 -25.64
C LYS A 447 22.75 -9.89 -25.13
N GLY A 448 23.60 -10.68 -24.48
CA GLY A 448 24.87 -10.25 -23.90
C GLY A 448 24.78 -9.38 -22.66
N LYS A 449 23.56 -9.14 -22.14
CA LYS A 449 23.31 -8.35 -20.92
C LYS A 449 22.40 -9.05 -19.92
N THR A 450 21.13 -9.25 -20.29
CA THR A 450 20.10 -9.77 -19.40
C THR A 450 19.44 -11.05 -19.93
N GLU A 451 20.15 -11.79 -20.77
CA GLU A 451 19.62 -12.99 -21.46
C GLU A 451 19.24 -14.13 -20.50
N ASN A 452 19.83 -14.16 -19.31
CA ASN A 452 19.54 -15.12 -18.26
C ASN A 452 18.52 -14.60 -17.23
N ILE A 453 17.90 -13.45 -17.50
CA ILE A 453 16.88 -12.85 -16.64
C ILE A 453 15.50 -13.05 -17.26
N ARG A 454 14.54 -13.50 -16.45
CA ARG A 454 13.13 -13.56 -16.79
C ARG A 454 12.34 -12.72 -15.78
N VAL A 455 11.41 -11.89 -16.28
CA VAL A 455 10.52 -11.07 -15.47
C VAL A 455 9.07 -11.42 -15.77
N ARG A 456 8.30 -11.69 -14.73
CA ARG A 456 6.84 -11.86 -14.79
C ARG A 456 6.14 -10.87 -13.90
N SER A 457 4.94 -10.46 -14.30
CA SER A 457 4.04 -9.61 -13.53
C SER A 457 2.70 -10.29 -13.36
N ILE A 458 2.20 -10.40 -12.13
CA ILE A 458 0.89 -10.96 -11.83
C ILE A 458 -0.02 -9.85 -11.35
N VAL A 459 -1.12 -9.63 -12.09
CA VAL A 459 -2.22 -8.74 -11.71
C VAL A 459 -3.49 -9.58 -11.67
N GLY A 460 -3.87 -10.00 -10.48
CA GLY A 460 -4.99 -10.89 -10.23
C GLY A 460 -6.05 -10.29 -9.33
N ARG A 461 -6.83 -11.15 -8.71
CA ARG A 461 -7.88 -10.81 -7.74
C ARG A 461 -7.33 -10.08 -6.51
N PHE A 462 -6.21 -10.56 -6.00
CA PHE A 462 -5.52 -9.99 -4.85
C PHE A 462 -4.33 -9.15 -5.30
N LEU A 463 -4.01 -8.11 -4.56
CA LEU A 463 -2.81 -7.33 -4.81
C LEU A 463 -1.57 -8.14 -4.42
N GLU A 464 -0.72 -8.47 -5.39
CA GLU A 464 0.57 -9.09 -5.11
C GLU A 464 1.46 -8.12 -4.32
N HIS A 465 1.76 -8.47 -3.06
CA HIS A 465 2.43 -7.54 -2.14
C HIS A 465 3.56 -8.18 -1.35
N SER A 466 3.60 -9.50 -1.21
CA SER A 466 4.69 -10.20 -0.52
C SER A 466 6.04 -10.01 -1.21
N ARG A 467 7.12 -10.07 -0.42
CA ARG A 467 8.50 -10.06 -0.93
C ARG A 467 9.21 -11.30 -0.46
N ILE A 468 9.81 -12.00 -1.42
CA ILE A 468 10.61 -13.21 -1.21
C ILE A 468 11.92 -13.01 -1.98
N TYR A 469 13.05 -13.27 -1.31
CA TYR A 469 14.37 -13.28 -1.95
C TYR A 469 14.97 -14.66 -1.79
N ILE A 470 15.46 -15.23 -2.89
CA ILE A 470 16.09 -16.53 -2.95
C ILE A 470 17.47 -16.34 -3.59
N PHE A 471 18.52 -16.78 -2.93
CA PHE A 471 19.89 -16.75 -3.44
C PHE A 471 20.52 -18.12 -3.28
N GLY A 472 21.09 -18.66 -4.35
CA GLY A 472 21.74 -19.96 -4.35
C GLY A 472 20.82 -21.11 -4.62
N THR A 473 21.40 -22.30 -4.60
CA THR A 473 20.73 -23.58 -4.82
C THR A 473 21.16 -24.61 -3.77
N GLN A 474 20.30 -25.57 -3.49
CA GLN A 474 20.57 -26.70 -2.59
C GLN A 474 21.02 -26.24 -1.18
N GLU A 475 22.14 -26.77 -0.67
CA GLU A 475 22.63 -26.45 0.67
C GLU A 475 23.08 -24.98 0.86
N ARG A 476 23.43 -24.31 -0.25
CA ARG A 476 23.81 -22.87 -0.25
C ARG A 476 22.63 -21.92 -0.25
N GLU A 477 21.42 -22.43 -0.45
CA GLU A 477 20.24 -21.64 -0.62
C GLU A 477 19.91 -20.80 0.63
N LYS A 478 19.74 -19.52 0.38
CA LYS A 478 19.30 -18.52 1.35
C LYS A 478 17.95 -17.97 0.94
N VAL A 479 16.94 -18.12 1.78
CA VAL A 479 15.59 -17.62 1.55
C VAL A 479 15.24 -16.57 2.59
N TYR A 480 14.71 -15.42 2.13
CA TYR A 480 14.28 -14.32 2.97
C TYR A 480 12.85 -13.91 2.63
N ILE A 481 12.10 -13.49 3.64
CA ILE A 481 10.90 -12.66 3.47
C ILE A 481 11.22 -11.22 3.88
N ALA A 482 10.65 -10.22 3.21
CA ALA A 482 11.04 -8.84 3.41
C ALA A 482 9.87 -7.85 3.39
N SER A 483 10.06 -6.71 4.06
CA SER A 483 9.21 -5.54 3.90
C SER A 483 9.65 -4.64 2.73
N ALA A 484 10.89 -4.81 2.25
CA ALA A 484 11.51 -3.95 1.24
C ALA A 484 11.27 -4.42 -0.20
N ASP A 485 11.02 -3.47 -1.08
CA ASP A 485 11.27 -3.60 -2.52
C ASP A 485 12.70 -3.15 -2.83
N PHE A 486 13.26 -3.54 -3.97
CA PHE A 486 14.55 -3.01 -4.40
C PHE A 486 14.37 -1.67 -5.12
N MET A 487 14.01 -0.67 -4.33
CA MET A 487 13.93 0.73 -4.72
C MET A 487 14.89 1.55 -3.86
N THR A 488 15.54 2.56 -4.43
CA THR A 488 16.49 3.42 -3.70
C THR A 488 15.89 3.98 -2.39
N ARG A 489 14.61 4.35 -2.41
CA ARG A 489 13.93 4.82 -1.19
C ARG A 489 13.79 3.74 -0.11
N ASN A 490 13.61 2.46 -0.49
CA ASN A 490 13.51 1.35 0.47
C ASN A 490 14.87 0.95 1.02
N THR A 491 15.88 0.93 0.16
CA THR A 491 17.23 0.46 0.51
C THR A 491 18.04 1.51 1.28
N LEU A 492 17.78 2.82 1.06
CA LEU A 492 18.62 3.91 1.59
C LEU A 492 17.87 4.96 2.41
N ARG A 493 16.53 5.06 2.33
CA ARG A 493 15.74 6.13 2.98
C ARG A 493 14.60 5.62 3.84
N ARG A 494 14.58 4.31 4.11
CA ARG A 494 13.57 3.69 4.97
C ARG A 494 14.22 2.70 5.91
N VAL A 495 13.59 2.50 7.07
CA VAL A 495 13.88 1.35 7.90
C VAL A 495 13.01 0.19 7.40
N GLU A 496 13.67 -0.81 6.86
CA GLU A 496 13.07 -2.05 6.34
C GLU A 496 13.77 -3.24 6.96
N VAL A 497 13.07 -4.37 7.06
CA VAL A 497 13.63 -5.61 7.59
C VAL A 497 13.32 -6.76 6.65
N ALA A 498 14.34 -7.59 6.40
CA ALA A 498 14.17 -8.91 5.81
C ALA A 498 14.68 -9.96 6.80
N ALA A 499 13.93 -11.04 6.96
CA ALA A 499 14.25 -12.15 7.85
C ALA A 499 14.65 -13.39 7.07
N PRO A 500 15.77 -14.05 7.43
CA PRO A 500 16.12 -15.34 6.89
C PRO A 500 15.14 -16.40 7.39
N VAL A 501 14.77 -17.33 6.53
CA VAL A 501 13.99 -18.51 6.89
C VAL A 501 14.93 -19.70 6.95
N TYR A 502 15.16 -20.22 8.16
CA TYR A 502 16.09 -21.35 8.38
C TYR A 502 15.40 -22.71 8.37
N ASP A 503 14.11 -22.76 8.74
CA ASP A 503 13.32 -23.99 8.73
C ASP A 503 13.22 -24.53 7.29
N LYS A 504 13.62 -25.78 7.08
CA LYS A 504 13.68 -26.42 5.75
C LYS A 504 12.31 -26.54 5.09
N ASP A 505 11.28 -26.89 5.87
CA ASP A 505 9.94 -27.06 5.32
C ASP A 505 9.35 -25.72 4.90
N LEU A 506 9.63 -24.64 5.66
CA LEU A 506 9.20 -23.29 5.31
C LEU A 506 9.97 -22.74 4.10
N LYS A 507 11.26 -23.07 3.96
CA LYS A 507 12.01 -22.75 2.73
C LYS A 507 11.36 -23.41 1.52
N MET A 508 11.13 -24.73 1.57
CA MET A 508 10.45 -25.46 0.48
C MET A 508 9.08 -24.85 0.18
N GLN A 509 8.29 -24.49 1.18
CA GLN A 509 7.00 -23.83 0.99
C GLN A 509 7.13 -22.49 0.23
N LEU A 510 8.11 -21.67 0.57
CA LEU A 510 8.36 -20.38 -0.09
C LEU A 510 8.84 -20.57 -1.54
N GLU A 511 9.68 -21.56 -1.78
CA GLU A 511 10.13 -21.93 -3.14
C GLU A 511 8.96 -22.42 -4.01
N GLU A 512 8.16 -23.34 -3.48
CA GLU A 512 6.96 -23.84 -4.17
C GLU A 512 6.00 -22.69 -4.50
N MET A 513 5.79 -21.76 -3.57
CA MET A 513 4.99 -20.57 -3.82
C MET A 513 5.60 -19.72 -4.95
N PHE A 514 6.90 -19.49 -4.93
CA PHE A 514 7.60 -18.72 -5.95
C PHE A 514 7.53 -19.40 -7.33
N ILE A 515 7.79 -20.71 -7.41
CA ILE A 515 7.72 -21.50 -8.65
C ILE A 515 6.28 -21.52 -9.17
N THR A 516 5.28 -21.65 -8.30
CA THR A 516 3.86 -21.61 -8.70
C THR A 516 3.51 -20.27 -9.34
N MET A 517 3.97 -19.16 -8.77
CA MET A 517 3.79 -17.83 -9.35
C MET A 517 4.52 -17.67 -10.69
N LEU A 518 5.73 -18.24 -10.82
CA LEU A 518 6.45 -18.27 -12.10
C LEU A 518 5.76 -19.15 -13.16
N SER A 519 4.94 -20.08 -12.74
CA SER A 519 4.21 -20.99 -13.62
C SER A 519 2.80 -20.50 -13.96
N ASP A 520 2.34 -19.40 -13.35
CA ASP A 520 1.03 -18.81 -13.65
C ASP A 520 0.94 -18.44 -15.13
N ASN A 521 -0.05 -18.98 -15.84
CA ASN A 521 -0.30 -18.75 -17.26
C ASN A 521 -1.70 -18.16 -17.53
N GLN A 522 -2.43 -17.77 -16.48
CA GLN A 522 -3.76 -17.18 -16.58
C GLN A 522 -3.76 -15.67 -16.24
N LYS A 523 -2.95 -15.27 -15.28
CA LYS A 523 -2.86 -13.88 -14.80
C LYS A 523 -1.47 -13.27 -14.99
N ALA A 524 -0.44 -14.09 -15.15
CA ALA A 524 0.90 -13.60 -15.38
C ALA A 524 1.08 -13.04 -16.79
N ARG A 525 1.86 -11.97 -16.86
CA ARG A 525 2.41 -11.41 -18.10
C ARG A 525 3.92 -11.51 -18.02
N GLN A 526 4.55 -11.87 -19.11
CA GLN A 526 6.00 -11.93 -19.23
C GLN A 526 6.51 -10.70 -19.98
N GLU A 527 7.55 -10.09 -19.44
CA GLU A 527 8.24 -8.97 -20.08
C GLU A 527 9.18 -9.51 -21.18
N ASP A 528 9.11 -8.92 -22.37
CA ASP A 528 9.99 -9.25 -23.49
C ASP A 528 11.27 -8.38 -23.50
N SER A 529 12.21 -8.67 -24.42
CA SER A 529 13.46 -7.92 -24.55
C SER A 529 13.31 -6.48 -25.08
N ARG A 530 12.09 -6.03 -25.33
CA ARG A 530 11.74 -4.65 -25.73
C ARG A 530 10.99 -3.91 -24.64
N GLY A 531 10.72 -4.57 -23.50
CA GLY A 531 9.97 -4.00 -22.37
C GLY A 531 8.45 -4.10 -22.52
N ASN A 532 7.92 -4.92 -23.43
CA ASN A 532 6.49 -5.16 -23.56
C ASN A 532 6.07 -6.33 -22.66
N TYR A 533 4.86 -6.23 -22.10
CA TYR A 533 4.27 -7.27 -21.26
C TYR A 533 3.22 -8.05 -22.06
N GLU A 534 3.50 -9.29 -22.37
CA GLU A 534 2.60 -10.18 -23.08
C GLU A 534 2.02 -11.25 -22.14
N ILE A 535 0.82 -11.74 -22.45
CA ILE A 535 0.24 -12.87 -21.70
C ILE A 535 1.21 -14.04 -21.82
N ALA A 536 1.57 -14.64 -20.69
CA ALA A 536 2.42 -15.82 -20.69
C ALA A 536 1.76 -16.91 -21.54
N GLU A 537 2.54 -17.56 -22.43
CA GLU A 537 2.01 -18.61 -23.31
C GLU A 537 1.24 -19.66 -22.52
N ALA A 538 0.02 -19.96 -22.99
CA ALA A 538 -0.81 -20.97 -22.37
C ALA A 538 -0.11 -22.34 -22.49
N GLN A 539 0.29 -22.90 -21.37
CA GLN A 539 0.64 -24.31 -21.28
C GLN A 539 -0.65 -25.15 -21.33
N GLU A 540 -0.53 -26.43 -21.60
CA GLU A 540 -1.67 -27.35 -21.72
C GLU A 540 -2.60 -27.32 -20.48
N THR A 541 -2.04 -27.06 -19.29
CA THR A 541 -2.81 -26.97 -18.05
C THR A 541 -2.92 -25.52 -17.58
N PRO A 542 -4.14 -24.95 -17.47
CA PRO A 542 -4.33 -23.62 -16.93
C PRO A 542 -3.94 -23.53 -15.45
N LEU A 543 -3.12 -22.56 -15.09
CA LEU A 543 -2.72 -22.29 -13.71
C LEU A 543 -2.87 -20.82 -13.37
N ASN A 544 -3.79 -20.53 -12.45
CA ASN A 544 -3.90 -19.24 -11.76
C ASN A 544 -3.31 -19.42 -10.36
N SER A 545 -2.17 -18.82 -10.09
CA SER A 545 -1.44 -19.01 -8.84
C SER A 545 -2.25 -18.61 -7.60
N GLN A 546 -3.04 -17.53 -7.67
CA GLN A 546 -3.86 -17.06 -6.54
C GLN A 546 -5.01 -18.02 -6.23
N GLU A 547 -5.68 -18.56 -7.24
CA GLU A 547 -6.73 -19.57 -7.03
C GLU A 547 -6.12 -20.88 -6.51
N PHE A 548 -4.98 -21.28 -7.04
CA PHE A 548 -4.25 -22.47 -6.60
C PHE A 548 -3.89 -22.39 -5.10
N PHE A 549 -3.35 -21.27 -4.62
CA PHE A 549 -3.03 -21.10 -3.20
C PHE A 549 -4.27 -21.09 -2.33
N TYR A 550 -5.37 -20.54 -2.81
CA TYR A 550 -6.64 -20.58 -2.11
C TYR A 550 -7.15 -22.03 -1.97
N GLU A 551 -7.14 -22.79 -3.04
CA GLU A 551 -7.55 -24.21 -3.05
C GLU A 551 -6.66 -25.05 -2.12
N GLN A 552 -5.35 -24.82 -2.15
CA GLN A 552 -4.43 -25.49 -1.22
C GLN A 552 -4.75 -25.18 0.24
N ALA A 553 -5.01 -23.91 0.57
CA ALA A 553 -5.36 -23.52 1.93
C ALA A 553 -6.69 -24.17 2.37
N TYR A 554 -7.67 -24.28 1.45
CA TYR A 554 -8.95 -24.95 1.71
C TYR A 554 -8.75 -26.47 1.93
N MET A 555 -7.98 -27.15 1.09
CA MET A 555 -7.72 -28.60 1.20
C MET A 555 -6.99 -28.94 2.51
N ARG A 556 -6.02 -28.12 2.93
CA ARG A 556 -5.27 -28.36 4.18
C ARG A 556 -6.13 -28.30 5.45
N VAL A 557 -7.31 -27.71 5.40
CA VAL A 557 -8.26 -27.60 6.53
C VAL A 557 -9.26 -28.75 6.52
N THR A 558 -9.53 -29.34 5.35
CA THR A 558 -10.52 -30.42 5.20
C THR A 558 -9.93 -31.83 5.42
N ILE A 559 -8.62 -31.95 5.50
CA ILE A 559 -7.88 -33.18 5.86
C ILE A 559 -7.52 -33.14 7.35
#